data_31b7420d1dd28f509b6f7ba6e960b363
#
_entry.id   31b7420d1dd28f509b6f7ba6e960b363
#
_cell.length_a   1.000
_cell.length_b   1.000
_cell.length_c   1.000
_cell.angle_alpha   90.00
_cell.angle_beta   90.00
_cell.angle_gamma   90.00
#
_symmetry.space_group_name_H-M   'P 1'
#
loop_
_entity.id
_entity.type
_entity.pdbx_description
1 polymer ?
#
loop_
_entity_poly.entity_id
_entity_poly.type
_entity_poly.pdbx_seq_one_letter_code
_entity_poly.pdbx_strand_id
1 'polypeptide(L)'
;MKLLLAHNRYRQSGGEDEVFFRESELLRAAGHEVLEYTADNSEITEDGISGKAKLAAQTLWAWDRVARLRAFLRRERPCLAHFHNTFPLISPAAYYACQKEGIPVVQSLHNARLMCPAATFYRKGSACLDCLGRSVPWPGVVHACYRNSHLQTAMVAGMVAGHRILGTWHKQVDAYIVFTEFYRQKFIRAGLSREKLFVKPHFLVTDPGMKQTSGDYALFVGRLAPEKGVPTLLKAWRSLRHVPLRIRGEGPLGSDVEQFTRESPSVSTLPYLSPKECFDLIKGARFLVWPSEGYYESFGLVAIEAFACGTAVIASRTGAMTEIVEDRKTGLHFTAGDADDLAAKVQWAWTHSDQMDEMGRAARAAYEGKYTAETNYQDLLGIYRKAIENRSTQTENSLAIRPLTQRYRT
;
A
#
# COMPACT_ATOMS: atom_id res chain seq x y z
N MET A 1 2.46 16.51 19.63
CA MET A 1 3.16 17.15 18.48
C MET A 1 2.11 17.74 17.56
N LYS A 2 2.43 18.82 16.81
CA LYS A 2 1.61 19.31 15.70
C LYS A 2 2.12 18.72 14.40
N LEU A 3 1.35 17.90 13.72
CA LEU A 3 1.75 17.08 12.57
C LEU A 3 0.91 17.47 11.35
N LEU A 4 1.53 17.52 10.17
CA LEU A 4 0.82 17.62 8.91
C LEU A 4 0.76 16.23 8.26
N LEU A 5 -0.44 15.72 7.99
CA LEU A 5 -0.67 14.55 7.16
C LEU A 5 -1.19 15.00 5.79
N ALA A 6 -0.52 14.56 4.71
CA ALA A 6 -0.87 14.95 3.35
C ALA A 6 -1.24 13.74 2.50
N HIS A 7 -2.36 13.80 1.79
CA HIS A 7 -2.87 12.69 1.01
C HIS A 7 -3.66 13.16 -0.23
N ASN A 8 -3.39 12.52 -1.35
CA ASN A 8 -4.20 12.67 -2.57
C ASN A 8 -5.17 11.49 -2.67
N ARG A 9 -6.45 11.75 -2.42
CA ARG A 9 -7.52 10.75 -2.39
C ARG A 9 -7.81 10.22 -3.79
N TYR A 10 -8.15 8.94 -3.87
CA TYR A 10 -8.63 8.33 -5.11
C TYR A 10 -10.13 8.56 -5.29
N ARG A 11 -10.63 8.53 -6.56
CA ARG A 11 -12.07 8.57 -6.86
C ARG A 11 -12.85 7.39 -6.23
N GLN A 12 -12.21 6.23 -6.18
CA GLN A 12 -12.70 5.06 -5.43
C GLN A 12 -11.76 4.85 -4.27
N SER A 13 -12.27 4.89 -3.06
CA SER A 13 -11.48 4.67 -1.85
C SER A 13 -10.79 3.31 -1.91
N GLY A 14 -9.52 3.29 -1.54
CA GLY A 14 -8.66 2.11 -1.54
C GLY A 14 -7.89 1.96 -0.23
N GLY A 15 -7.03 0.94 -0.17
CA GLY A 15 -6.25 0.68 1.04
C GLY A 15 -5.35 1.83 1.47
N GLU A 16 -4.88 2.68 0.54
CA GLU A 16 -4.06 3.85 0.87
C GLU A 16 -4.88 4.93 1.58
N ASP A 17 -6.14 5.17 1.15
CA ASP A 17 -7.05 6.12 1.79
C ASP A 17 -7.39 5.64 3.22
N GLU A 18 -7.67 4.34 3.37
CA GLU A 18 -7.97 3.73 4.65
C GLU A 18 -6.81 3.86 5.64
N VAL A 19 -5.58 3.61 5.20
CA VAL A 19 -4.39 3.77 6.04
C VAL A 19 -4.18 5.22 6.47
N PHE A 20 -4.40 6.18 5.57
CA PHE A 20 -4.32 7.60 5.91
C PHE A 20 -5.30 7.97 7.04
N PHE A 21 -6.55 7.50 6.94
CA PHE A 21 -7.55 7.75 7.97
C PHE A 21 -7.19 7.07 9.30
N ARG A 22 -6.83 5.79 9.27
CA ARG A 22 -6.43 5.03 10.45
C ARG A 22 -5.25 5.67 11.18
N GLU A 23 -4.22 6.12 10.48
CA GLU A 23 -3.07 6.80 11.08
C GLU A 23 -3.45 8.19 11.61
N SER A 24 -4.32 8.94 10.91
CA SER A 24 -4.83 10.22 11.38
C SER A 24 -5.60 10.08 12.71
N GLU A 25 -6.49 9.08 12.80
CA GLU A 25 -7.25 8.77 14.01
C GLU A 25 -6.33 8.31 15.15
N LEU A 26 -5.38 7.42 14.88
CA LEU A 26 -4.42 6.93 15.86
C LEU A 26 -3.61 8.07 16.49
N LEU A 27 -3.10 8.98 15.67
CA LEU A 27 -2.33 10.13 16.14
C LEU A 27 -3.18 11.11 16.96
N ARG A 28 -4.44 11.36 16.55
CA ARG A 28 -5.37 12.20 17.33
C ARG A 28 -5.74 11.58 18.67
N ALA A 29 -6.02 10.28 18.67
CA ALA A 29 -6.31 9.53 19.90
C ALA A 29 -5.13 9.55 20.88
N ALA A 30 -3.90 9.60 20.38
CA ALA A 30 -2.68 9.75 21.17
C ALA A 30 -2.36 11.21 21.59
N GLY A 31 -3.28 12.15 21.37
CA GLY A 31 -3.15 13.54 21.80
C GLY A 31 -2.27 14.43 20.91
N HIS A 32 -2.03 14.04 19.65
CA HIS A 32 -1.35 14.90 18.68
C HIS A 32 -2.34 15.84 17.97
N GLU A 33 -1.91 17.06 17.67
CA GLU A 33 -2.61 17.97 16.77
C GLU A 33 -2.33 17.54 15.32
N VAL A 34 -3.33 17.00 14.63
CA VAL A 34 -3.19 16.50 13.25
C VAL A 34 -3.89 17.46 12.29
N LEU A 35 -3.07 18.10 11.47
CA LEU A 35 -3.50 18.92 10.34
C LEU A 35 -3.58 18.05 9.09
N GLU A 36 -4.65 18.15 8.33
CA GLU A 36 -4.80 17.42 7.05
C GLU A 36 -4.64 18.35 5.87
N TYR A 37 -3.81 17.94 4.89
CA TYR A 37 -3.68 18.59 3.59
C TYR A 37 -4.04 17.59 2.50
N THR A 38 -5.26 17.68 1.99
CA THR A 38 -5.81 16.72 1.05
C THR A 38 -6.08 17.33 -0.31
N ALA A 39 -6.01 16.50 -1.35
CA ALA A 39 -6.52 16.73 -2.68
C ALA A 39 -7.39 15.53 -3.08
N ASP A 40 -8.36 15.73 -3.96
CA ASP A 40 -9.26 14.67 -4.39
C ASP A 40 -9.23 14.51 -5.91
N ASN A 41 -9.10 13.28 -6.38
CA ASN A 41 -9.08 12.99 -7.81
C ASN A 41 -10.44 13.27 -8.52
N SER A 42 -11.51 13.52 -7.79
CA SER A 42 -12.77 14.04 -8.35
C SER A 42 -12.62 15.46 -8.88
N GLU A 43 -11.64 16.23 -8.40
CA GLU A 43 -11.29 17.57 -8.91
C GLU A 43 -10.69 17.55 -10.33
N ILE A 44 -10.30 16.36 -10.84
CA ILE A 44 -9.72 16.23 -12.18
C ILE A 44 -10.82 16.33 -13.21
N THR A 45 -10.87 17.45 -13.92
CA THR A 45 -11.67 17.62 -15.13
C THR A 45 -10.79 17.24 -16.33
N GLU A 46 -11.16 16.15 -17.00
CA GLU A 46 -10.41 15.64 -18.18
C GLU A 46 -10.90 16.30 -19.50
N ASP A 47 -11.44 17.51 -19.43
CA ASP A 47 -12.06 18.18 -20.58
C ASP A 47 -11.02 18.64 -21.61
N GLY A 48 -10.95 17.89 -22.70
CA GLY A 48 -10.15 18.24 -23.87
C GLY A 48 -8.63 18.08 -23.70
N ILE A 49 -7.89 18.57 -24.70
CA ILE A 49 -6.41 18.49 -24.75
C ILE A 49 -5.78 19.40 -23.69
N SER A 50 -6.36 20.58 -23.46
CA SER A 50 -5.87 21.56 -22.48
C SER A 50 -5.94 21.05 -21.06
N GLY A 51 -7.04 20.36 -20.66
CA GLY A 51 -7.19 19.73 -19.36
C GLY A 51 -6.15 18.63 -19.11
N LYS A 52 -5.91 17.78 -20.12
CA LYS A 52 -4.88 16.73 -20.05
C LYS A 52 -3.46 17.31 -19.94
N ALA A 53 -3.15 18.37 -20.68
CA ALA A 53 -1.85 19.06 -20.60
C ALA A 53 -1.66 19.72 -19.23
N LYS A 54 -2.69 20.36 -18.68
CA LYS A 54 -2.68 20.93 -17.33
C LYS A 54 -2.44 19.85 -16.27
N LEU A 55 -3.15 18.73 -16.34
CA LEU A 55 -2.96 17.61 -15.42
C LEU A 55 -1.53 17.04 -15.50
N ALA A 56 -0.98 16.91 -16.71
CA ALA A 56 0.40 16.46 -16.90
C ALA A 56 1.40 17.41 -16.24
N ALA A 57 1.25 18.72 -16.44
CA ALA A 57 2.09 19.74 -15.80
C ALA A 57 1.95 19.71 -14.27
N GLN A 58 0.73 19.59 -13.75
CA GLN A 58 0.47 19.48 -12.31
C GLN A 58 1.05 18.20 -11.70
N THR A 59 1.00 17.08 -12.41
CA THR A 59 1.59 15.82 -11.96
C THR A 59 3.12 15.93 -11.81
N LEU A 60 3.76 16.65 -12.71
CA LEU A 60 5.19 16.95 -12.64
C LEU A 60 5.49 17.98 -11.54
N TRP A 61 4.78 19.10 -11.55
CA TRP A 61 5.01 20.18 -10.61
C TRP A 61 3.74 21.02 -10.40
N ALA A 62 3.05 20.80 -9.29
CA ALA A 62 1.81 21.47 -8.92
C ALA A 62 2.07 22.86 -8.31
N TRP A 63 2.48 23.86 -9.10
CA TRP A 63 2.91 25.19 -8.65
C TRP A 63 1.95 25.85 -7.67
N ASP A 64 0.65 25.90 -8.00
CA ASP A 64 -0.39 26.51 -7.16
C ASP A 64 -0.53 25.80 -5.82
N ARG A 65 -0.50 24.46 -5.84
CA ARG A 65 -0.60 23.65 -4.61
C ARG A 65 0.64 23.79 -3.74
N VAL A 66 1.82 23.86 -4.35
CA VAL A 66 3.09 24.11 -3.66
C VAL A 66 3.06 25.48 -2.97
N ALA A 67 2.56 26.52 -3.66
CA ALA A 67 2.44 27.85 -3.07
C ALA A 67 1.45 27.88 -1.90
N ARG A 68 0.26 27.25 -2.06
CA ARG A 68 -0.74 27.16 -0.99
C ARG A 68 -0.22 26.35 0.19
N LEU A 69 0.42 25.20 -0.07
CA LEU A 69 1.03 24.38 0.99
C LEU A 69 2.08 25.19 1.74
N ARG A 70 2.93 25.93 1.04
CA ARG A 70 3.96 26.76 1.68
C ARG A 70 3.37 27.84 2.57
N ALA A 71 2.31 28.53 2.13
CA ALA A 71 1.59 29.51 2.96
C ALA A 71 0.96 28.85 4.21
N PHE A 72 0.37 27.66 4.02
CA PHE A 72 -0.17 26.85 5.11
C PHE A 72 0.91 26.46 6.14
N LEU A 73 2.06 25.95 5.68
CA LEU A 73 3.18 25.55 6.53
C LEU A 73 3.74 26.71 7.35
N ARG A 74 3.82 27.92 6.77
CA ARG A 74 4.25 29.13 7.49
C ARG A 74 3.30 29.55 8.59
N ARG A 75 2.00 29.40 8.35
CA ARG A 75 0.96 29.73 9.34
C ARG A 75 0.93 28.71 10.46
N GLU A 76 0.85 27.45 10.10
CA GLU A 76 0.58 26.36 11.07
C GLU A 76 1.83 25.83 11.78
N ARG A 77 2.99 25.92 11.14
CA ARG A 77 4.28 25.47 11.70
C ARG A 77 4.26 24.06 12.29
N PRO A 78 3.86 23.03 11.53
CA PRO A 78 3.94 21.65 12.02
C PRO A 78 5.39 21.23 12.25
N CYS A 79 5.62 20.34 13.23
CA CYS A 79 6.96 19.81 13.51
C CYS A 79 7.43 18.84 12.41
N LEU A 80 6.50 18.28 11.64
CA LEU A 80 6.78 17.27 10.60
C LEU A 80 5.62 17.21 9.61
N ALA A 81 5.92 16.90 8.35
CA ALA A 81 4.96 16.60 7.30
C ALA A 81 5.08 15.14 6.87
N HIS A 82 3.99 14.36 7.00
CA HIS A 82 3.90 12.99 6.56
C HIS A 82 2.99 12.88 5.33
N PHE A 83 3.56 12.44 4.22
CA PHE A 83 2.85 12.25 2.96
C PHE A 83 2.51 10.77 2.74
N HIS A 84 1.23 10.47 2.45
CA HIS A 84 0.79 9.13 2.06
C HIS A 84 0.76 8.98 0.54
N ASN A 85 0.15 9.93 -0.16
CA ASN A 85 0.09 9.95 -1.61
C ASN A 85 0.19 11.39 -2.13
N THR A 86 1.05 11.61 -3.11
CA THR A 86 1.18 12.92 -3.77
C THR A 86 0.66 12.93 -5.21
N PHE A 87 0.25 11.77 -5.73
CA PHE A 87 -0.11 11.60 -7.14
C PHE A 87 -1.64 11.64 -7.36
N PRO A 88 -2.13 12.38 -8.35
CA PRO A 88 -1.37 13.23 -9.29
C PRO A 88 -1.38 14.72 -8.92
N LEU A 89 -2.26 15.19 -8.00
CA LEU A 89 -2.58 16.61 -7.82
C LEU A 89 -1.66 17.35 -6.84
N ILE A 90 -1.13 16.70 -5.82
CA ILE A 90 -0.20 17.32 -4.85
C ILE A 90 1.19 17.47 -5.45
N SER A 91 1.64 16.50 -6.23
CA SER A 91 2.96 16.29 -6.82
C SER A 91 4.13 16.20 -5.82
N PRO A 92 5.25 15.55 -6.17
CA PRO A 92 6.44 15.50 -5.32
C PRO A 92 7.10 16.87 -5.08
N ALA A 93 6.71 17.91 -5.84
CA ALA A 93 7.13 19.29 -5.61
C ALA A 93 6.71 19.82 -4.23
N ALA A 94 5.70 19.23 -3.59
CA ALA A 94 5.27 19.55 -2.23
C ALA A 94 6.40 19.40 -1.19
N TYR A 95 7.31 18.45 -1.39
CA TYR A 95 8.46 18.26 -0.48
C TYR A 95 9.39 19.49 -0.44
N TYR A 96 9.52 20.19 -1.58
CA TYR A 96 10.31 21.43 -1.65
C TYR A 96 9.68 22.59 -0.85
N ALA A 97 8.34 22.60 -0.71
CA ALA A 97 7.67 23.56 0.17
C ALA A 97 8.04 23.29 1.64
N CYS A 98 8.00 22.04 2.07
CA CYS A 98 8.41 21.62 3.42
C CYS A 98 9.89 21.97 3.68
N GLN A 99 10.76 21.64 2.74
CA GLN A 99 12.19 21.94 2.83
C GLN A 99 12.48 23.43 3.03
N LYS A 100 11.83 24.30 2.25
CA LYS A 100 12.00 25.75 2.33
C LYS A 100 11.56 26.33 3.67
N GLU A 101 10.66 25.68 4.35
CA GLU A 101 10.17 26.07 5.68
C GLU A 101 10.84 25.27 6.82
N GLY A 102 11.87 24.45 6.51
CA GLY A 102 12.63 23.68 7.50
C GLY A 102 11.87 22.50 8.12
N ILE A 103 10.76 22.07 7.51
CA ILE A 103 9.89 21.02 8.04
C ILE A 103 10.34 19.66 7.52
N PRO A 104 10.65 18.69 8.41
CA PRO A 104 11.00 17.32 8.03
C PRO A 104 9.88 16.63 7.25
N VAL A 105 10.27 15.78 6.28
CA VAL A 105 9.36 15.06 5.40
C VAL A 105 9.48 13.56 5.61
N VAL A 106 8.36 12.92 5.92
CA VAL A 106 8.17 11.46 5.89
C VAL A 106 7.26 11.12 4.71
N GLN A 107 7.57 10.04 3.97
CA GLN A 107 6.74 9.55 2.87
C GLN A 107 6.45 8.07 3.05
N SER A 108 5.16 7.70 3.18
CA SER A 108 4.70 6.32 3.08
C SER A 108 4.63 5.86 1.61
N LEU A 109 5.29 4.76 1.30
CA LEU A 109 5.37 4.19 -0.05
C LEU A 109 4.34 3.05 -0.20
N HIS A 110 3.08 3.42 -0.43
CA HIS A 110 1.96 2.47 -0.50
C HIS A 110 1.99 1.56 -1.73
N ASN A 111 2.68 1.98 -2.79
CA ASN A 111 2.74 1.26 -4.06
C ASN A 111 4.10 1.42 -4.76
N ALA A 112 4.27 0.71 -5.86
CA ALA A 112 5.53 0.69 -6.61
C ALA A 112 5.74 1.87 -7.60
N ARG A 113 5.00 2.97 -7.50
CA ARG A 113 5.00 4.05 -8.52
C ARG A 113 6.37 4.67 -8.80
N LEU A 114 7.23 4.76 -7.80
CA LEU A 114 8.59 5.28 -8.00
C LEU A 114 9.48 4.34 -8.84
N MET A 115 9.03 3.10 -9.08
CA MET A 115 9.76 2.05 -9.79
C MET A 115 9.02 1.56 -11.04
N CYS A 116 7.68 1.63 -11.03
CA CYS A 116 6.80 1.10 -12.06
C CYS A 116 5.69 2.12 -12.36
N PRO A 117 5.55 2.65 -13.58
CA PRO A 117 4.50 3.62 -13.91
C PRO A 117 3.07 3.13 -13.63
N ALA A 118 2.81 1.82 -13.80
CA ALA A 118 1.53 1.21 -13.42
C ALA A 118 1.36 1.06 -11.90
N ALA A 119 2.44 1.16 -11.12
CA ALA A 119 2.49 0.97 -9.66
C ALA A 119 2.19 -0.46 -9.18
N THR A 120 2.12 -1.46 -10.05
CA THR A 120 1.61 -2.80 -9.75
C THR A 120 2.65 -3.91 -9.82
N PHE A 121 3.76 -3.71 -10.52
CA PHE A 121 4.69 -4.78 -10.88
C PHE A 121 4.01 -6.01 -11.49
N TYR A 122 2.89 -5.79 -12.19
CA TYR A 122 2.09 -6.83 -12.81
C TYR A 122 1.80 -6.49 -14.27
N ARG A 123 1.95 -7.44 -15.18
CA ARG A 123 1.69 -7.27 -16.62
C ARG A 123 1.40 -8.61 -17.27
N LYS A 124 0.33 -8.69 -18.06
CA LYS A 124 -0.04 -9.91 -18.84
C LYS A 124 -0.09 -11.18 -17.98
N GLY A 125 -0.72 -11.12 -16.80
CA GLY A 125 -0.89 -12.29 -15.93
C GLY A 125 0.34 -12.68 -15.12
N SER A 126 1.41 -11.87 -15.06
CA SER A 126 2.63 -12.22 -14.33
C SER A 126 3.34 -11.03 -13.70
N ALA A 127 4.22 -11.31 -12.74
CA ALA A 127 5.12 -10.33 -12.16
C ALA A 127 6.03 -9.70 -13.22
N CYS A 128 6.15 -8.37 -13.20
CA CYS A 128 6.99 -7.62 -14.15
C CYS A 128 7.91 -6.65 -13.40
N LEU A 129 9.20 -6.77 -13.62
CA LEU A 129 10.24 -5.92 -13.04
C LEU A 129 11.04 -5.13 -14.09
N ASP A 130 10.56 -5.04 -15.33
CA ASP A 130 11.30 -4.45 -16.47
C ASP A 130 11.72 -2.99 -16.23
N CYS A 131 11.00 -2.25 -15.40
CA CYS A 131 11.28 -0.86 -15.04
C CYS A 131 12.16 -0.70 -13.79
N LEU A 132 12.33 -1.76 -12.99
CA LEU A 132 13.07 -1.70 -11.73
C LEU A 132 14.56 -1.39 -11.95
N GLY A 133 15.08 -0.40 -11.23
CA GLY A 133 16.49 0.01 -11.32
C GLY A 133 16.83 0.85 -12.55
N ARG A 134 15.88 1.16 -13.43
CA ARG A 134 16.10 2.05 -14.58
C ARG A 134 15.95 3.51 -14.19
N SER A 135 16.84 4.36 -14.69
CA SER A 135 16.75 5.83 -14.47
C SER A 135 15.45 6.41 -15.04
N VAL A 136 15.04 5.94 -16.21
CA VAL A 136 13.75 6.24 -16.85
C VAL A 136 13.00 4.93 -17.02
N PRO A 137 11.76 4.78 -16.52
CA PRO A 137 10.98 3.55 -16.65
C PRO A 137 10.33 3.43 -18.03
N TRP A 138 11.15 3.53 -19.09
CA TRP A 138 10.73 3.50 -20.50
C TRP A 138 10.01 2.21 -20.94
N PRO A 139 10.31 0.99 -20.38
CA PRO A 139 9.55 -0.21 -20.77
C PRO A 139 8.06 -0.07 -20.46
N GLY A 140 7.71 0.62 -19.36
CA GLY A 140 6.32 0.91 -19.05
C GLY A 140 5.65 1.75 -20.13
N VAL A 141 6.36 2.71 -20.75
CA VAL A 141 5.84 3.55 -21.84
C VAL A 141 5.60 2.71 -23.10
N VAL A 142 6.58 1.87 -23.47
CA VAL A 142 6.46 0.97 -24.64
C VAL A 142 5.23 0.06 -24.52
N HIS A 143 4.93 -0.39 -23.33
CA HIS A 143 3.80 -1.29 -23.07
C HIS A 143 2.51 -0.58 -22.63
N ALA A 144 2.45 0.75 -22.66
CA ALA A 144 1.28 1.55 -22.24
C ALA A 144 0.73 1.11 -20.86
N CYS A 145 1.62 0.80 -19.90
CA CYS A 145 1.27 0.11 -18.66
C CYS A 145 0.31 0.90 -17.74
N TYR A 146 0.27 2.23 -17.83
CA TYR A 146 -0.65 3.06 -17.05
C TYR A 146 -1.89 3.41 -17.87
N ARG A 147 -3.05 2.89 -17.45
CA ARG A 147 -4.37 3.11 -18.09
C ARG A 147 -4.41 2.75 -19.59
N ASN A 148 -3.60 1.78 -20.02
CA ASN A 148 -3.49 1.36 -21.43
C ASN A 148 -3.18 2.54 -22.39
N SER A 149 -2.42 3.55 -21.95
CA SER A 149 -2.11 4.76 -22.71
C SER A 149 -0.61 5.06 -22.69
N HIS A 150 0.01 5.11 -23.84
CA HIS A 150 1.42 5.50 -23.99
C HIS A 150 1.67 6.91 -23.46
N LEU A 151 0.77 7.88 -23.77
CA LEU A 151 0.91 9.26 -23.33
C LEU A 151 0.81 9.39 -21.80
N GLN A 152 -0.21 8.77 -21.19
CA GLN A 152 -0.37 8.82 -19.73
C GLN A 152 0.78 8.09 -19.02
N THR A 153 1.25 6.99 -19.58
CA THR A 153 2.42 6.27 -19.04
C THR A 153 3.69 7.11 -19.16
N ALA A 154 3.89 7.80 -20.30
CA ALA A 154 5.03 8.69 -20.51
C ALA A 154 5.02 9.87 -19.51
N MET A 155 3.85 10.42 -19.18
CA MET A 155 3.68 11.46 -18.18
C MET A 155 4.14 10.97 -16.79
N VAL A 156 3.70 9.79 -16.37
CA VAL A 156 4.11 9.19 -15.08
C VAL A 156 5.61 8.87 -15.09
N ALA A 157 6.11 8.28 -16.16
CA ALA A 157 7.53 7.98 -16.32
C ALA A 157 8.40 9.25 -16.28
N GLY A 158 7.93 10.32 -16.93
CA GLY A 158 8.57 11.64 -16.93
C GLY A 158 8.60 12.27 -15.53
N MET A 159 7.51 12.17 -14.77
CA MET A 159 7.46 12.62 -13.38
C MET A 159 8.50 11.87 -12.52
N VAL A 160 8.53 10.54 -12.60
CA VAL A 160 9.48 9.73 -11.83
C VAL A 160 10.93 10.06 -12.20
N ALA A 161 11.24 10.13 -13.50
CA ALA A 161 12.58 10.42 -13.99
C ALA A 161 13.02 11.85 -13.70
N GLY A 162 12.16 12.84 -13.92
CA GLY A 162 12.43 14.24 -13.66
C GLY A 162 12.78 14.48 -12.19
N HIS A 163 11.95 13.99 -11.27
CA HIS A 163 12.22 14.09 -9.84
C HIS A 163 13.45 13.28 -9.40
N ARG A 164 13.81 12.21 -10.12
CA ARG A 164 15.06 11.48 -9.88
C ARG A 164 16.26 12.33 -10.28
N ILE A 165 16.25 12.98 -11.45
CA ILE A 165 17.30 13.88 -11.93
C ILE A 165 17.46 15.06 -10.97
N LEU A 166 16.38 15.64 -10.49
CA LEU A 166 16.40 16.74 -9.50
C LEU A 166 16.89 16.28 -8.11
N GLY A 167 17.07 14.98 -7.90
CA GLY A 167 17.46 14.42 -6.61
C GLY A 167 16.36 14.51 -5.54
N THR A 168 15.09 14.71 -5.93
CA THR A 168 13.95 14.86 -5.01
C THR A 168 13.88 13.74 -4.00
N TRP A 169 13.96 12.50 -4.48
CA TRP A 169 13.84 11.30 -3.65
C TRP A 169 14.98 11.14 -2.62
N HIS A 170 16.13 11.72 -2.86
CA HIS A 170 17.26 11.64 -1.94
C HIS A 170 17.38 12.85 -1.00
N LYS A 171 17.04 14.05 -1.52
CA LYS A 171 17.34 15.32 -0.84
C LYS A 171 16.13 15.90 -0.12
N GLN A 172 14.89 15.64 -0.62
CA GLN A 172 13.70 16.32 -0.11
C GLN A 172 12.89 15.48 0.87
N VAL A 173 13.21 14.18 1.02
CA VAL A 173 12.54 13.26 1.95
C VAL A 173 13.55 12.79 3.00
N ASP A 174 13.18 12.90 4.27
CA ASP A 174 14.04 12.59 5.40
C ASP A 174 13.89 11.14 5.86
N ALA A 175 12.67 10.56 5.72
CA ALA A 175 12.42 9.16 5.98
C ALA A 175 11.32 8.61 5.06
N TYR A 176 11.44 7.35 4.70
CA TYR A 176 10.44 6.59 3.97
C TYR A 176 9.88 5.46 4.82
N ILE A 177 8.57 5.27 4.75
CA ILE A 177 7.88 4.11 5.34
C ILE A 177 7.54 3.15 4.22
N VAL A 178 7.95 1.91 4.37
CA VAL A 178 7.54 0.75 3.57
C VAL A 178 6.92 -0.29 4.50
N PHE A 179 6.09 -1.18 3.98
CA PHE A 179 5.26 -2.03 4.84
C PHE A 179 5.81 -3.45 5.00
N THR A 180 6.78 -3.84 4.14
CA THR A 180 7.44 -5.14 4.14
C THR A 180 8.91 -4.99 3.79
N GLU A 181 9.75 -5.93 4.28
CA GLU A 181 11.17 -5.98 3.91
C GLU A 181 11.32 -6.30 2.42
N PHE A 182 10.40 -7.10 1.85
CA PHE A 182 10.35 -7.36 0.41
C PHE A 182 10.31 -6.05 -0.40
N TYR A 183 9.41 -5.12 -0.06
CA TYR A 183 9.32 -3.83 -0.74
C TYR A 183 10.51 -2.93 -0.40
N ARG A 184 11.02 -2.97 0.83
CA ARG A 184 12.23 -2.24 1.21
C ARG A 184 13.41 -2.59 0.31
N GLN A 185 13.67 -3.87 0.06
CA GLN A 185 14.73 -4.31 -0.84
C GLN A 185 14.51 -3.86 -2.28
N LYS A 186 13.25 -3.83 -2.77
CA LYS A 186 12.94 -3.30 -4.11
C LYS A 186 13.26 -1.80 -4.22
N PHE A 187 12.92 -1.00 -3.20
CA PHE A 187 13.23 0.43 -3.18
C PHE A 187 14.74 0.71 -3.05
N ILE A 188 15.48 -0.07 -2.27
CA ILE A 188 16.95 0.00 -2.20
C ILE A 188 17.53 -0.30 -3.60
N ARG A 189 17.07 -1.36 -4.26
CA ARG A 189 17.48 -1.72 -5.63
C ARG A 189 17.11 -0.64 -6.65
N ALA A 190 16.05 0.12 -6.40
CA ALA A 190 15.67 1.27 -7.23
C ALA A 190 16.49 2.54 -6.92
N GLY A 191 17.43 2.49 -5.98
CA GLY A 191 18.38 3.55 -5.66
C GLY A 191 17.98 4.42 -4.46
N LEU A 192 16.93 4.11 -3.69
CA LEU A 192 16.66 4.84 -2.45
C LEU A 192 17.67 4.44 -1.35
N SER A 193 18.03 5.42 -0.51
CA SER A 193 18.99 5.21 0.60
C SER A 193 18.43 4.25 1.65
N ARG A 194 19.19 3.23 2.00
CA ARG A 194 18.84 2.20 2.99
C ARG A 194 18.53 2.82 4.37
N GLU A 195 19.28 3.85 4.75
CA GLU A 195 19.19 4.52 6.05
C GLU A 195 17.91 5.33 6.20
N LYS A 196 17.29 5.71 5.08
CA LYS A 196 16.02 6.44 5.06
C LYS A 196 14.78 5.53 4.95
N LEU A 197 14.95 4.23 4.71
CA LEU A 197 13.86 3.27 4.49
C LEU A 197 13.59 2.45 5.76
N PHE A 198 12.43 2.67 6.35
CA PHE A 198 11.95 2.00 7.56
C PHE A 198 10.79 1.08 7.24
N VAL A 199 10.84 -0.15 7.75
CA VAL A 199 9.71 -1.09 7.65
C VAL A 199 8.77 -0.81 8.81
N LYS A 200 7.52 -0.48 8.51
CA LYS A 200 6.44 -0.28 9.47
C LYS A 200 5.17 -0.93 8.91
N PRO A 201 4.80 -2.12 9.37
CA PRO A 201 3.60 -2.82 8.92
C PRO A 201 2.33 -1.97 9.11
N HIS A 202 1.28 -2.31 8.37
CA HIS A 202 -0.06 -1.79 8.68
C HIS A 202 -0.61 -2.42 9.96
N PHE A 203 -1.71 -1.86 10.47
CA PHE A 203 -2.32 -2.21 11.73
C PHE A 203 -3.85 -2.14 11.66
N LEU A 204 -4.52 -2.66 12.68
CA LEU A 204 -5.94 -2.43 12.89
C LEU A 204 -6.14 -1.44 14.04
N VAL A 205 -7.05 -0.48 13.85
CA VAL A 205 -7.41 0.50 14.89
C VAL A 205 -8.12 -0.18 16.06
N THR A 206 -9.02 -1.10 15.73
CA THR A 206 -9.81 -1.83 16.72
C THR A 206 -9.54 -3.32 16.58
N ASP A 207 -9.29 -3.99 17.70
CA ASP A 207 -9.17 -5.43 17.75
C ASP A 207 -10.58 -6.06 17.65
N PRO A 208 -10.85 -6.85 16.59
CA PRO A 208 -12.16 -7.49 16.42
C PRO A 208 -12.39 -8.65 17.40
N GLY A 209 -11.35 -9.10 18.09
CA GLY A 209 -11.37 -10.33 18.89
C GLY A 209 -11.32 -11.62 18.07
N MET A 210 -10.87 -12.68 18.69
CA MET A 210 -10.67 -13.99 18.08
C MET A 210 -12.01 -14.75 17.88
N LYS A 211 -12.10 -15.59 16.84
CA LYS A 211 -13.20 -16.55 16.67
C LYS A 211 -13.22 -17.61 17.80
N GLN A 212 -14.41 -18.11 18.12
CA GLN A 212 -14.63 -19.09 19.19
C GLN A 212 -14.76 -20.53 18.66
N THR A 213 -15.13 -20.69 17.40
CA THR A 213 -15.39 -21.99 16.76
C THR A 213 -14.71 -22.09 15.41
N SER A 214 -14.43 -23.32 14.98
CA SER A 214 -13.96 -23.56 13.62
C SER A 214 -15.04 -23.16 12.60
N GLY A 215 -14.62 -22.49 11.52
CA GLY A 215 -15.51 -22.06 10.47
C GLY A 215 -15.95 -23.18 9.52
N ASP A 216 -16.99 -22.91 8.74
CA ASP A 216 -17.63 -23.87 7.83
C ASP A 216 -17.53 -23.48 6.33
N TYR A 217 -16.75 -22.47 5.97
CA TYR A 217 -16.47 -22.06 4.59
C TYR A 217 -15.06 -21.51 4.41
N ALA A 218 -14.59 -21.53 3.17
CA ALA A 218 -13.45 -20.76 2.71
C ALA A 218 -13.89 -19.34 2.36
N LEU A 219 -13.04 -18.34 2.56
CA LEU A 219 -13.37 -16.95 2.34
C LEU A 219 -12.35 -16.27 1.42
N PHE A 220 -12.85 -15.52 0.44
CA PHE A 220 -12.08 -14.51 -0.30
C PHE A 220 -12.65 -13.12 -0.02
N VAL A 221 -11.81 -12.18 0.33
CA VAL A 221 -12.16 -10.75 0.48
C VAL A 221 -11.16 -9.90 -0.29
N GLY A 222 -11.65 -9.12 -1.25
CA GLY A 222 -10.79 -8.23 -2.02
C GLY A 222 -11.39 -7.78 -3.34
N ARG A 223 -10.69 -6.88 -4.03
CA ARG A 223 -11.11 -6.42 -5.36
C ARG A 223 -11.15 -7.58 -6.35
N LEU A 224 -12.25 -7.70 -7.11
CA LEU A 224 -12.42 -8.75 -8.12
C LEU A 224 -11.63 -8.36 -9.39
N ALA A 225 -10.32 -8.63 -9.38
CA ALA A 225 -9.39 -8.23 -10.42
C ALA A 225 -8.34 -9.33 -10.70
N PRO A 226 -7.74 -9.35 -11.91
CA PRO A 226 -6.76 -10.39 -12.29
C PRO A 226 -5.57 -10.48 -11.33
N GLU A 227 -5.01 -9.35 -10.94
CA GLU A 227 -3.84 -9.29 -10.04
C GLU A 227 -4.15 -9.75 -8.61
N LYS A 228 -5.44 -9.84 -8.24
CA LYS A 228 -5.89 -10.44 -6.98
C LYS A 228 -6.07 -11.95 -7.06
N GLY A 229 -5.72 -12.56 -8.20
CA GLY A 229 -5.76 -14.01 -8.40
C GLY A 229 -7.17 -14.60 -8.51
N VAL A 230 -8.18 -13.76 -8.81
CA VAL A 230 -9.56 -14.25 -8.97
C VAL A 230 -9.68 -15.35 -10.03
N PRO A 231 -9.01 -15.27 -11.21
CA PRO A 231 -9.06 -16.36 -12.18
C PRO A 231 -8.51 -17.68 -11.63
N THR A 232 -7.41 -17.64 -10.88
CA THR A 232 -6.80 -18.81 -10.22
C THR A 232 -7.72 -19.38 -9.16
N LEU A 233 -8.35 -18.51 -8.36
CA LEU A 233 -9.36 -18.90 -7.36
C LEU A 233 -10.53 -19.67 -8.01
N LEU A 234 -11.15 -19.09 -9.03
CA LEU A 234 -12.31 -19.71 -9.69
C LEU A 234 -11.91 -21.04 -10.36
N LYS A 235 -10.72 -21.09 -11.01
CA LYS A 235 -10.22 -22.32 -11.61
C LYS A 235 -10.02 -23.43 -10.57
N ALA A 236 -9.46 -23.13 -9.39
CA ALA A 236 -9.28 -24.10 -8.32
C ALA A 236 -10.64 -24.65 -7.82
N TRP A 237 -11.65 -23.81 -7.68
CA TRP A 237 -12.97 -24.23 -7.18
C TRP A 237 -13.78 -25.08 -8.14
N ARG A 238 -13.37 -25.23 -9.40
CA ARG A 238 -13.99 -26.21 -10.32
C ARG A 238 -13.85 -27.66 -9.83
N SER A 239 -12.75 -27.96 -9.10
CA SER A 239 -12.51 -29.29 -8.49
C SER A 239 -12.95 -29.39 -7.04
N LEU A 240 -13.25 -28.29 -6.36
CA LEU A 240 -13.54 -28.20 -4.92
C LEU A 240 -15.05 -28.04 -4.64
N ARG A 241 -15.91 -28.77 -5.36
CA ARG A 241 -17.39 -28.64 -5.28
C ARG A 241 -17.98 -28.88 -3.89
N HIS A 242 -17.26 -29.57 -3.02
CA HIS A 242 -17.67 -29.87 -1.64
C HIS A 242 -17.17 -28.84 -0.62
N VAL A 243 -16.33 -27.87 -1.03
CA VAL A 243 -15.81 -26.81 -0.16
C VAL A 243 -16.62 -25.52 -0.39
N PRO A 244 -17.45 -25.09 0.57
CA PRO A 244 -18.15 -23.82 0.44
C PRO A 244 -17.16 -22.66 0.33
N LEU A 245 -17.36 -21.77 -0.64
CA LEU A 245 -16.59 -20.54 -0.81
C LEU A 245 -17.52 -19.33 -0.76
N ARG A 246 -17.17 -18.38 0.10
CA ARG A 246 -17.80 -17.06 0.11
C ARG A 246 -16.86 -16.04 -0.47
N ILE A 247 -17.35 -15.25 -1.42
CA ILE A 247 -16.58 -14.21 -2.11
C ILE A 247 -17.20 -12.86 -1.76
N ARG A 248 -16.41 -11.97 -1.17
CA ARG A 248 -16.78 -10.58 -0.91
C ARG A 248 -15.86 -9.67 -1.68
N GLY A 249 -16.40 -8.85 -2.57
CA GLY A 249 -15.64 -7.85 -3.30
C GLY A 249 -16.37 -7.34 -4.52
N GLU A 250 -15.83 -6.28 -5.09
CA GLU A 250 -16.28 -5.66 -6.33
C GLU A 250 -15.07 -5.47 -7.26
N GLY A 251 -15.31 -5.39 -8.55
CA GLY A 251 -14.25 -5.15 -9.51
C GLY A 251 -14.57 -5.61 -10.93
N PRO A 252 -13.60 -5.46 -11.85
CA PRO A 252 -13.80 -5.73 -13.27
C PRO A 252 -14.17 -7.18 -13.60
N LEU A 253 -13.88 -8.14 -12.70
CA LEU A 253 -14.25 -9.56 -12.87
C LEU A 253 -15.55 -9.95 -12.14
N GLY A 254 -16.38 -8.97 -11.73
CA GLY A 254 -17.66 -9.23 -11.05
C GLY A 254 -18.58 -10.13 -11.87
N SER A 255 -18.77 -9.86 -13.16
CA SER A 255 -19.56 -10.65 -14.07
C SER A 255 -19.08 -12.11 -14.21
N ASP A 256 -17.75 -12.31 -14.26
CA ASP A 256 -17.16 -13.65 -14.36
C ASP A 256 -17.41 -14.45 -13.07
N VAL A 257 -17.30 -13.79 -11.92
CA VAL A 257 -17.61 -14.40 -10.61
C VAL A 257 -19.10 -14.74 -10.52
N GLU A 258 -19.99 -13.84 -10.90
CA GLU A 258 -21.45 -14.09 -10.91
C GLU A 258 -21.82 -15.24 -11.85
N GLN A 259 -21.22 -15.33 -13.02
CA GLN A 259 -21.43 -16.46 -13.93
C GLN A 259 -20.96 -17.75 -13.26
N PHE A 260 -19.78 -17.76 -12.65
CA PHE A 260 -19.24 -18.94 -11.98
C PHE A 260 -20.12 -19.42 -10.82
N THR A 261 -20.72 -18.51 -10.03
CA THR A 261 -21.61 -18.89 -8.93
C THR A 261 -22.89 -19.58 -9.40
N ARG A 262 -23.42 -19.24 -10.59
CA ARG A 262 -24.58 -19.94 -11.17
C ARG A 262 -24.27 -21.40 -11.54
N GLU A 263 -23.00 -21.68 -11.89
CA GLU A 263 -22.53 -23.01 -12.29
C GLU A 263 -21.99 -23.83 -11.11
N SER A 264 -21.76 -23.19 -9.95
CA SER A 264 -21.08 -23.77 -8.78
C SER A 264 -21.86 -23.47 -7.49
N PRO A 265 -22.82 -24.34 -7.09
CA PRO A 265 -23.70 -24.10 -5.92
C PRO A 265 -22.94 -23.93 -4.58
N SER A 266 -21.71 -24.44 -4.48
CA SER A 266 -20.85 -24.26 -3.30
C SER A 266 -20.20 -22.88 -3.21
N VAL A 267 -20.33 -22.03 -4.24
CA VAL A 267 -19.72 -20.69 -4.27
C VAL A 267 -20.81 -19.62 -4.20
N SER A 268 -20.65 -18.66 -3.31
CA SER A 268 -21.57 -17.54 -3.15
C SER A 268 -20.86 -16.20 -3.11
N THR A 269 -21.50 -15.19 -3.68
CA THR A 269 -21.06 -13.78 -3.56
C THR A 269 -21.84 -13.08 -2.45
N LEU A 270 -21.21 -12.12 -1.81
CA LEU A 270 -21.80 -11.32 -0.75
C LEU A 270 -21.87 -9.85 -1.18
N PRO A 271 -22.92 -9.13 -0.76
CA PRO A 271 -23.04 -7.69 -1.01
C PRO A 271 -21.97 -6.89 -0.26
N TYR A 272 -22.04 -5.57 -0.37
CA TYR A 272 -21.25 -4.69 0.48
C TYR A 272 -21.56 -4.98 1.96
N LEU A 273 -20.50 -5.08 2.75
CA LEU A 273 -20.54 -5.31 4.20
C LEU A 273 -19.84 -4.17 4.92
N SER A 274 -20.35 -3.77 6.07
CA SER A 274 -19.67 -2.86 6.99
C SER A 274 -18.38 -3.51 7.52
N PRO A 275 -17.43 -2.74 8.07
CA PRO A 275 -16.22 -3.30 8.67
C PRO A 275 -16.49 -4.36 9.74
N LYS A 276 -17.49 -4.16 10.59
CA LYS A 276 -17.91 -5.14 11.62
C LYS A 276 -18.40 -6.45 10.98
N GLU A 277 -19.29 -6.36 10.01
CA GLU A 277 -19.81 -7.54 9.30
C GLU A 277 -18.69 -8.28 8.54
N CYS A 278 -17.69 -7.55 8.01
CA CYS A 278 -16.50 -8.18 7.42
C CYS A 278 -15.69 -8.98 8.46
N PHE A 279 -15.50 -8.47 9.67
CA PHE A 279 -14.84 -9.22 10.73
C PHE A 279 -15.65 -10.43 11.17
N ASP A 280 -16.98 -10.31 11.28
CA ASP A 280 -17.85 -11.44 11.62
C ASP A 280 -17.80 -12.51 10.50
N LEU A 281 -17.75 -12.10 9.25
CA LEU A 281 -17.53 -12.99 8.10
C LEU A 281 -16.16 -13.71 8.18
N ILE A 282 -15.08 -13.00 8.52
CA ILE A 282 -13.75 -13.58 8.66
C ILE A 282 -13.72 -14.59 9.83
N LYS A 283 -14.35 -14.28 10.96
CA LYS A 283 -14.47 -15.20 12.12
C LYS A 283 -15.23 -16.48 11.78
N GLY A 284 -16.25 -16.40 10.93
CA GLY A 284 -17.01 -17.56 10.47
C GLY A 284 -16.28 -18.42 9.43
N ALA A 285 -15.15 -17.94 8.90
CA ALA A 285 -14.39 -18.69 7.91
C ALA A 285 -13.46 -19.74 8.57
N ARG A 286 -13.32 -20.91 7.92
CA ARG A 286 -12.30 -21.89 8.29
C ARG A 286 -10.91 -21.36 8.00
N PHE A 287 -10.73 -20.75 6.83
CA PHE A 287 -9.53 -20.05 6.40
C PHE A 287 -9.87 -18.96 5.36
N LEU A 288 -8.99 -17.97 5.29
CA LEU A 288 -9.01 -16.97 4.22
C LEU A 288 -8.12 -17.45 3.07
N VAL A 289 -8.54 -17.23 1.82
CA VAL A 289 -7.71 -17.44 0.63
C VAL A 289 -7.26 -16.10 0.08
N TRP A 290 -5.93 -15.94 -0.01
CA TRP A 290 -5.29 -14.73 -0.52
C TRP A 290 -4.43 -15.05 -1.75
N PRO A 291 -5.04 -15.19 -2.95
CA PRO A 291 -4.40 -15.73 -4.13
C PRO A 291 -3.76 -14.67 -5.02
N SER A 292 -3.48 -13.47 -4.49
CA SER A 292 -2.90 -12.37 -5.27
C SER A 292 -1.64 -12.79 -6.03
N GLU A 293 -1.49 -12.29 -7.25
CA GLU A 293 -0.43 -12.67 -8.18
C GLU A 293 0.57 -11.54 -8.41
N GLY A 294 1.79 -11.91 -8.79
CA GLY A 294 2.87 -10.96 -9.01
C GLY A 294 3.33 -10.28 -7.72
N TYR A 295 3.80 -9.04 -7.86
CA TYR A 295 4.28 -8.23 -6.73
C TYR A 295 3.37 -7.02 -6.48
N TYR A 296 2.08 -7.17 -6.77
CA TYR A 296 1.09 -6.10 -6.61
C TYR A 296 0.91 -5.69 -5.14
N GLU A 297 0.87 -6.68 -4.25
CA GLU A 297 0.65 -6.42 -2.84
C GLU A 297 1.87 -5.77 -2.18
N SER A 298 1.71 -4.55 -1.69
CA SER A 298 2.73 -3.90 -0.85
C SER A 298 2.70 -4.41 0.59
N PHE A 299 1.54 -4.92 1.02
CA PHE A 299 1.31 -5.52 2.34
C PHE A 299 0.21 -6.56 2.28
N GLY A 300 -1.07 -6.19 2.43
CA GLY A 300 -2.23 -7.09 2.47
C GLY A 300 -3.01 -6.98 3.77
N LEU A 301 -3.78 -5.91 3.91
CA LEU A 301 -4.61 -5.66 5.11
C LEU A 301 -5.50 -6.85 5.48
N VAL A 302 -6.07 -7.52 4.47
CA VAL A 302 -6.98 -8.66 4.68
C VAL A 302 -6.32 -9.82 5.45
N ALA A 303 -4.99 -10.01 5.30
CA ALA A 303 -4.28 -11.05 6.04
C ALA A 303 -4.19 -10.72 7.54
N ILE A 304 -3.89 -9.48 7.91
CA ILE A 304 -3.87 -9.09 9.33
C ILE A 304 -5.27 -8.98 9.92
N GLU A 305 -6.30 -8.69 9.12
CA GLU A 305 -7.70 -8.78 9.52
C GLU A 305 -8.08 -10.25 9.85
N ALA A 306 -7.64 -11.20 9.02
CA ALA A 306 -7.80 -12.62 9.30
C ALA A 306 -7.01 -13.05 10.55
N PHE A 307 -5.78 -12.59 10.70
CA PHE A 307 -4.94 -12.87 11.86
C PHE A 307 -5.56 -12.37 13.16
N ALA A 308 -6.08 -11.14 13.17
CA ALA A 308 -6.79 -10.56 14.31
C ALA A 308 -8.01 -11.40 14.71
N CYS A 309 -8.69 -11.99 13.74
CA CYS A 309 -9.83 -12.90 13.96
C CYS A 309 -9.42 -14.34 14.35
N GLY A 310 -8.12 -14.68 14.40
CA GLY A 310 -7.66 -16.04 14.61
C GLY A 310 -7.96 -16.97 13.43
N THR A 311 -8.03 -16.42 12.22
CA THR A 311 -8.31 -17.16 10.98
C THR A 311 -7.03 -17.32 10.18
N ALA A 312 -6.63 -18.57 9.91
CA ALA A 312 -5.45 -18.88 9.11
C ALA A 312 -5.63 -18.48 7.65
N VAL A 313 -4.52 -18.22 6.94
CA VAL A 313 -4.54 -17.72 5.56
C VAL A 313 -3.86 -18.69 4.61
N ILE A 314 -4.50 -19.04 3.51
CA ILE A 314 -3.86 -19.72 2.36
C ILE A 314 -3.45 -18.66 1.36
N ALA A 315 -2.14 -18.42 1.22
CA ALA A 315 -1.60 -17.32 0.44
C ALA A 315 -0.72 -17.78 -0.73
N SER A 316 -0.67 -17.02 -1.79
CA SER A 316 0.32 -17.23 -2.86
C SER A 316 1.74 -17.06 -2.31
N ARG A 317 2.65 -17.95 -2.69
CA ARG A 317 4.06 -17.86 -2.29
C ARG A 317 4.81 -16.83 -3.14
N THR A 318 4.50 -15.55 -2.96
CA THR A 318 5.13 -14.46 -3.71
C THR A 318 5.10 -13.14 -2.95
N GLY A 319 6.12 -12.31 -3.14
CA GLY A 319 6.16 -10.94 -2.66
C GLY A 319 5.98 -10.78 -1.15
N ALA A 320 5.18 -9.81 -0.76
CA ALA A 320 4.86 -9.49 0.64
C ALA A 320 4.12 -10.64 1.35
N MET A 321 3.39 -11.48 0.60
CA MET A 321 2.62 -12.58 1.18
C MET A 321 3.49 -13.61 1.89
N THR A 322 4.72 -13.85 1.40
CA THR A 322 5.67 -14.77 2.04
C THR A 322 6.28 -14.23 3.32
N GLU A 323 6.20 -12.91 3.54
CA GLU A 323 6.68 -12.27 4.76
C GLU A 323 5.60 -12.22 5.84
N ILE A 324 4.34 -12.06 5.44
CA ILE A 324 3.22 -11.92 6.37
C ILE A 324 2.70 -13.29 6.82
N VAL A 325 2.50 -14.21 5.88
CA VAL A 325 2.07 -15.58 6.18
C VAL A 325 3.30 -16.48 6.32
N GLU A 326 3.52 -17.04 7.50
CA GLU A 326 4.53 -18.06 7.73
C GLU A 326 3.95 -19.44 7.39
N ASP A 327 4.53 -20.10 6.37
CA ASP A 327 4.02 -21.39 5.89
C ASP A 327 3.99 -22.45 7.00
N ARG A 328 2.87 -23.16 7.13
CA ARG A 328 2.58 -24.18 8.17
C ARG A 328 2.59 -23.67 9.61
N LYS A 329 2.64 -22.33 9.82
CA LYS A 329 2.60 -21.73 11.16
C LYS A 329 1.43 -20.77 11.31
N THR A 330 1.26 -19.78 10.41
CA THR A 330 0.13 -18.86 10.44
C THR A 330 -0.81 -19.08 9.26
N GLY A 331 -0.50 -20.04 8.40
CA GLY A 331 -1.26 -20.40 7.22
C GLY A 331 -0.48 -21.35 6.30
N LEU A 332 -0.89 -21.41 5.05
CA LEU A 332 -0.27 -22.23 4.02
C LEU A 332 0.12 -21.41 2.82
N HIS A 333 1.19 -21.81 2.14
CA HIS A 333 1.56 -21.26 0.85
C HIS A 333 1.23 -22.19 -0.31
N PHE A 334 0.81 -21.60 -1.41
CA PHE A 334 0.70 -22.27 -2.71
C PHE A 334 1.46 -21.50 -3.80
N THR A 335 1.79 -22.15 -4.89
CA THR A 335 2.49 -21.56 -6.03
C THR A 335 1.58 -20.54 -6.72
N ALA A 336 2.03 -19.28 -6.81
CA ALA A 336 1.23 -18.18 -7.39
C ALA A 336 0.79 -18.49 -8.82
N GLY A 337 -0.51 -18.32 -9.10
CA GLY A 337 -1.11 -18.60 -10.42
C GLY A 337 -1.39 -20.10 -10.69
N ASP A 338 -0.98 -20.99 -9.79
CA ASP A 338 -1.23 -22.44 -9.91
C ASP A 338 -2.53 -22.83 -9.19
N ALA A 339 -3.57 -23.04 -9.98
CA ALA A 339 -4.89 -23.40 -9.46
C ALA A 339 -4.96 -24.81 -8.88
N ASP A 340 -4.13 -25.73 -9.37
CA ASP A 340 -4.11 -27.12 -8.93
C ASP A 340 -3.39 -27.22 -7.58
N ASP A 341 -2.29 -26.49 -7.37
CA ASP A 341 -1.63 -26.36 -6.07
C ASP A 341 -2.52 -25.66 -5.04
N LEU A 342 -3.23 -24.59 -5.45
CA LEU A 342 -4.24 -23.96 -4.60
C LEU A 342 -5.32 -24.96 -4.17
N ALA A 343 -5.87 -25.73 -5.12
CA ALA A 343 -6.89 -26.72 -4.84
C ALA A 343 -6.38 -27.79 -3.86
N ALA A 344 -5.15 -28.26 -4.04
CA ALA A 344 -4.52 -29.23 -3.14
C ALA A 344 -4.36 -28.66 -1.71
N LYS A 345 -3.93 -27.39 -1.56
CA LYS A 345 -3.83 -26.73 -0.24
C LYS A 345 -5.18 -26.54 0.43
N VAL A 346 -6.19 -26.12 -0.34
CA VAL A 346 -7.56 -25.97 0.13
C VAL A 346 -8.14 -27.31 0.58
N GLN A 347 -7.96 -28.36 -0.22
CA GLN A 347 -8.41 -29.72 0.13
C GLN A 347 -7.75 -30.19 1.42
N TRP A 348 -6.45 -30.01 1.55
CA TRP A 348 -5.74 -30.36 2.79
C TRP A 348 -6.27 -29.58 3.98
N ALA A 349 -6.39 -28.24 3.86
CA ALA A 349 -6.89 -27.37 4.92
C ALA A 349 -8.34 -27.72 5.32
N TRP A 350 -9.16 -28.16 4.35
CA TRP A 350 -10.54 -28.55 4.60
C TRP A 350 -10.65 -29.83 5.44
N THR A 351 -9.75 -30.78 5.21
CA THR A 351 -9.73 -32.07 5.95
C THR A 351 -8.92 -32.04 7.24
N HIS A 352 -8.17 -30.96 7.52
CA HIS A 352 -7.31 -30.81 8.70
C HIS A 352 -7.70 -29.57 9.52
N SER A 353 -8.97 -29.50 9.93
CA SER A 353 -9.53 -28.35 10.65
C SER A 353 -8.74 -27.99 11.92
N ASP A 354 -8.33 -28.98 12.71
CA ASP A 354 -7.62 -28.77 13.98
C ASP A 354 -6.26 -28.06 13.74
N GLN A 355 -5.55 -28.44 12.67
CA GLN A 355 -4.29 -27.82 12.28
C GLN A 355 -4.50 -26.39 11.74
N MET A 356 -5.61 -26.15 11.01
CA MET A 356 -5.98 -24.80 10.59
C MET A 356 -6.35 -23.91 11.79
N ASP A 357 -7.00 -24.44 12.80
CA ASP A 357 -7.32 -23.70 14.02
C ASP A 357 -6.05 -23.41 14.85
N GLU A 358 -5.07 -24.33 14.87
CA GLU A 358 -3.76 -24.10 15.46
C GLU A 358 -3.00 -22.97 14.73
N MET A 359 -2.97 -23.02 13.40
CA MET A 359 -2.40 -21.93 12.58
C MET A 359 -3.14 -20.60 12.81
N GLY A 360 -4.46 -20.65 13.01
CA GLY A 360 -5.27 -19.48 13.35
C GLY A 360 -4.87 -18.87 14.71
N ARG A 361 -4.62 -19.68 15.71
CA ARG A 361 -4.09 -19.21 17.01
C ARG A 361 -2.70 -18.59 16.88
N ALA A 362 -1.82 -19.20 16.10
CA ALA A 362 -0.50 -18.64 15.82
C ALA A 362 -0.59 -17.33 15.02
N ALA A 363 -1.52 -17.22 14.08
CA ALA A 363 -1.82 -15.99 13.33
C ALA A 363 -2.31 -14.87 14.28
N ARG A 364 -3.17 -15.21 15.25
CA ARG A 364 -3.62 -14.26 16.29
C ARG A 364 -2.45 -13.77 17.14
N ALA A 365 -1.57 -14.64 17.59
CA ALA A 365 -0.38 -14.26 18.34
C ALA A 365 0.55 -13.34 17.50
N ALA A 366 0.68 -13.60 16.20
CA ALA A 366 1.44 -12.72 15.29
C ALA A 366 0.79 -11.33 15.15
N TYR A 367 -0.56 -11.24 15.09
CA TYR A 367 -1.28 -9.98 15.11
C TYR A 367 -1.00 -9.20 16.40
N GLU A 368 -1.17 -9.82 17.56
CA GLU A 368 -0.96 -9.20 18.87
C GLU A 368 0.47 -8.70 19.06
N GLY A 369 1.45 -9.39 18.52
CA GLY A 369 2.86 -9.00 18.62
C GLY A 369 3.31 -7.92 17.66
N LYS A 370 2.63 -7.74 16.49
CA LYS A 370 3.19 -6.92 15.40
C LYS A 370 2.22 -5.90 14.79
N TYR A 371 0.90 -6.14 14.84
CA TYR A 371 -0.06 -5.43 13.98
C TYR A 371 -1.12 -4.66 14.76
N THR A 372 -0.89 -4.43 16.05
CA THR A 372 -1.78 -3.64 16.92
C THR A 372 -1.58 -2.13 16.69
N ALA A 373 -2.57 -1.34 17.06
CA ALA A 373 -2.50 0.11 17.02
C ALA A 373 -1.35 0.66 17.88
N GLU A 374 -1.11 0.08 19.08
CA GLU A 374 -0.05 0.51 19.98
C GLU A 374 1.34 0.27 19.38
N THR A 375 1.61 -0.95 18.87
CA THR A 375 2.90 -1.25 18.22
C THR A 375 3.15 -0.32 17.05
N ASN A 376 2.14 -0.11 16.20
CA ASN A 376 2.24 0.78 15.05
C ASN A 376 2.51 2.23 15.44
N TYR A 377 1.88 2.72 16.50
CA TYR A 377 2.08 4.07 17.03
C TYR A 377 3.53 4.28 17.48
N GLN A 378 4.09 3.33 18.25
CA GLN A 378 5.47 3.43 18.73
C GLN A 378 6.47 3.41 17.57
N ASP A 379 6.27 2.54 16.57
CA ASP A 379 7.08 2.48 15.36
C ASP A 379 7.01 3.80 14.59
N LEU A 380 5.81 4.35 14.40
CA LEU A 380 5.58 5.60 13.69
C LEU A 380 6.30 6.79 14.38
N LEU A 381 6.19 6.88 15.70
CA LEU A 381 6.89 7.92 16.48
C LEU A 381 8.41 7.75 16.40
N GLY A 382 8.92 6.52 16.41
CA GLY A 382 10.34 6.23 16.21
C GLY A 382 10.84 6.76 14.88
N ILE A 383 10.08 6.53 13.80
CA ILE A 383 10.41 7.02 12.45
C ILE A 383 10.33 8.55 12.38
N TYR A 384 9.34 9.18 13.03
CA TYR A 384 9.23 10.64 13.06
C TYR A 384 10.42 11.29 13.75
N ARG A 385 10.89 10.72 14.89
CA ARG A 385 12.11 11.19 15.58
C ARG A 385 13.33 11.11 14.65
N LYS A 386 13.50 9.99 13.93
CA LYS A 386 14.58 9.82 12.97
C LYS A 386 14.51 10.81 11.80
N ALA A 387 13.32 11.10 11.29
CA ALA A 387 13.15 12.11 10.24
C ALA A 387 13.55 13.52 10.72
N ILE A 388 13.21 13.88 11.96
CA ILE A 388 13.58 15.16 12.58
C ILE A 388 15.09 15.24 12.77
N GLU A 389 15.71 14.18 13.31
CA GLU A 389 17.18 14.08 13.47
C GLU A 389 17.91 14.22 12.12
N ASN A 390 17.48 13.48 11.10
CA ASN A 390 18.05 13.53 9.76
C ASN A 390 17.98 14.95 9.17
N ARG A 391 16.88 15.68 9.38
CA ARG A 391 16.75 17.06 8.92
C ARG A 391 17.69 18.02 9.64
N SER A 392 17.83 17.92 10.96
CA SER A 392 18.71 18.76 11.77
C SER A 392 20.17 18.61 11.33
N THR A 393 20.64 17.37 11.17
CA THR A 393 21.99 17.05 10.69
C THR A 393 22.25 17.61 9.28
N GLN A 394 21.29 17.52 8.35
CA GLN A 394 21.44 18.10 7.01
C GLN A 394 21.54 19.62 7.05
N THR A 395 20.80 20.28 7.93
CA THR A 395 20.83 21.73 8.09
C THR A 395 22.18 22.19 8.65
N GLU A 396 22.71 21.53 9.68
CA GLU A 396 24.01 21.82 10.26
C GLU A 396 25.15 21.63 9.24
N ASN A 397 25.16 20.51 8.50
CA ASN A 397 26.14 20.27 7.46
C ASN A 397 26.07 21.31 6.33
N SER A 398 24.87 21.77 5.96
CA SER A 398 24.72 22.82 4.94
C SER A 398 25.20 24.19 5.38
N LEU A 399 25.15 24.49 6.68
CA LEU A 399 25.67 25.71 7.29
C LEU A 399 27.20 25.64 7.43
N ALA A 400 27.74 24.47 7.76
CA ALA A 400 29.20 24.25 7.89
C ALA A 400 29.95 24.35 6.55
N ILE A 401 29.30 24.05 5.42
CA ILE A 401 29.91 24.07 4.07
C ILE A 401 29.81 25.47 3.41
N ARG A 402 29.19 26.48 4.05
CA ARG A 402 29.21 27.84 3.49
C ARG A 402 30.64 28.39 3.60
N PRO A 403 31.39 28.62 2.49
CA PRO A 403 32.75 29.11 2.55
C PRO A 403 32.77 30.50 3.19
N LEU A 404 33.84 30.79 3.93
CA LEU A 404 34.21 32.10 4.52
C LEU A 404 34.44 33.22 3.46
N THR A 405 33.88 33.14 2.27
CA THR A 405 34.14 34.06 1.16
C THR A 405 33.29 35.34 1.17
N GLN A 406 32.70 35.73 2.30
CA GLN A 406 32.00 37.03 2.39
C GLN A 406 32.48 37.96 3.55
N ARG A 407 33.75 37.83 3.98
CA ARG A 407 34.32 38.74 5.00
C ARG A 407 35.35 39.75 4.45
N TYR A 408 35.51 39.90 3.16
CA TYR A 408 36.38 40.95 2.60
C TYR A 408 35.74 41.59 1.38
N ARG A 409 34.84 42.52 1.60
CA ARG A 409 34.60 43.70 0.76
C ARG A 409 34.19 44.85 1.70
N THR A 410 35.23 45.57 2.14
CA THR A 410 35.14 46.94 2.58
C THR A 410 35.01 47.82 1.37
#